data_31c408ce2be7cfae78075201a7ba1c6e
#
_entry.id   31c408ce2be7cfae78075201a7ba1c6e
#
_cell.length_a   1.000
_cell.length_b   1.000
_cell.length_c   1.000
_cell.angle_alpha   90.00
_cell.angle_beta   90.00
_cell.angle_gamma   90.00
#
_symmetry.space_group_name_H-M   'P 1'
#
loop_
_entity.id
_entity.type
_entity.pdbx_description
1 polymer ?
#
loop_
_entity_poly.entity_id
_entity_poly.type
_entity_poly.pdbx_seq_one_letter_code
_entity_poly.pdbx_strand_id
1 'polypeptide(L)'
;MIKEAQDLAAAAFGADHTFFSIQGTSGAIMTMVMSVCGPGDKILVPRNVHKSVMSAIIFSGAKPIFMHPEIDPKLGISHGITIQSVKKALEEHSDAKGLLVINPTYFGFAADLEQIVQLAHSYDIPVLVDEAHGVHIHFHDELPMSAMQAGADMAATSV
;
A
#
# COMPACT_ATOMS: atom_id res chain seq x y z
N MET A 1 20.55 -10.21 17.64
CA MET A 1 19.26 -9.74 18.25
C MET A 1 18.37 -8.98 17.25
N ILE A 2 18.68 -7.75 16.79
CA ILE A 2 17.76 -7.03 15.88
C ILE A 2 17.54 -7.79 14.56
N LYS A 3 18.62 -8.23 13.90
CA LYS A 3 18.49 -9.02 12.66
C LYS A 3 17.67 -10.29 12.85
N GLU A 4 17.93 -11.03 13.90
CA GLU A 4 17.18 -12.25 14.23
C GLU A 4 15.68 -11.97 14.46
N ALA A 5 15.34 -10.87 15.15
CA ALA A 5 13.96 -10.45 15.30
C ALA A 5 13.30 -10.06 13.97
N GLN A 6 14.05 -9.40 13.09
CA GLN A 6 13.60 -9.09 11.73
C GLN A 6 13.39 -10.35 10.89
N ASP A 7 14.30 -11.32 10.99
CA ASP A 7 14.17 -12.61 10.29
C ASP A 7 12.94 -13.41 10.77
N LEU A 8 12.67 -13.41 12.09
CA LEU A 8 11.48 -14.02 12.67
C LEU A 8 10.18 -13.30 12.24
N ALA A 9 10.20 -11.98 12.22
CA ALA A 9 9.05 -11.20 11.74
C ALA A 9 8.81 -11.43 10.25
N ALA A 10 9.85 -11.47 9.41
CA ALA A 10 9.75 -11.80 8.01
C ALA A 10 9.08 -13.17 7.80
N ALA A 11 9.55 -14.20 8.52
CA ALA A 11 8.95 -15.53 8.47
C ALA A 11 7.48 -15.53 8.93
N ALA A 12 7.14 -14.76 9.98
CA ALA A 12 5.78 -14.72 10.52
C ALA A 12 4.78 -14.02 9.57
N PHE A 13 5.22 -13.02 8.81
CA PHE A 13 4.39 -12.27 7.86
C PHE A 13 4.51 -12.73 6.41
N GLY A 14 5.30 -13.78 6.14
CA GLY A 14 5.50 -14.29 4.79
C GLY A 14 6.26 -13.33 3.87
N ALA A 15 7.16 -12.51 4.42
CA ALA A 15 7.98 -11.58 3.68
C ALA A 15 9.42 -12.10 3.51
N ASP A 16 10.12 -11.70 2.45
CA ASP A 16 11.55 -11.99 2.29
C ASP A 16 12.40 -11.23 3.32
N HIS A 17 12.02 -10.00 3.63
CA HIS A 17 12.71 -9.13 4.56
C HIS A 17 11.73 -8.29 5.38
N THR A 18 12.09 -8.04 6.64
CA THR A 18 11.38 -7.10 7.52
C THR A 18 12.34 -6.09 8.13
N PHE A 19 11.89 -4.85 8.23
CA PHE A 19 12.62 -3.75 8.84
C PHE A 19 11.78 -3.09 9.92
N PHE A 20 12.33 -2.91 11.11
CA PHE A 20 11.65 -2.21 12.19
C PHE A 20 11.85 -0.70 12.08
N SER A 21 10.74 0.04 12.05
CA SER A 21 10.74 1.49 12.03
C SER A 21 10.43 2.04 13.41
N ILE A 22 11.33 2.85 13.97
CA ILE A 22 11.11 3.57 15.24
C ILE A 22 10.26 4.83 15.06
N GLN A 23 9.98 5.22 13.82
CA GLN A 23 9.12 6.36 13.47
C GLN A 23 7.67 5.92 13.17
N GLY A 24 7.31 4.71 13.59
CA GLY A 24 6.01 4.11 13.31
C GLY A 24 5.75 3.86 11.84
N THR A 25 4.52 3.47 11.50
CA THR A 25 4.10 3.20 10.13
C THR A 25 4.26 4.42 9.22
N SER A 26 4.12 5.64 9.76
CA SER A 26 4.34 6.86 8.98
C SER A 26 5.75 6.94 8.40
N GLY A 27 6.77 6.60 9.20
CA GLY A 27 8.16 6.55 8.73
C GLY A 27 8.38 5.43 7.70
N ALA A 28 7.79 4.26 7.93
CA ALA A 28 7.86 3.13 7.01
C ALA A 28 7.23 3.47 5.64
N ILE A 29 6.03 4.06 5.63
CA ILE A 29 5.34 4.51 4.40
C ILE A 29 6.18 5.53 3.64
N MET A 30 6.76 6.51 4.34
CA MET A 30 7.63 7.50 3.69
C MET A 30 8.84 6.83 3.05
N THR A 31 9.46 5.86 3.73
CA THR A 31 10.59 5.10 3.20
C THR A 31 10.19 4.31 1.96
N MET A 32 9.05 3.59 2.00
CA MET A 32 8.55 2.83 0.84
C MET A 32 8.37 3.73 -0.39
N VAL A 33 7.65 4.83 -0.25
CA VAL A 33 7.41 5.77 -1.37
C VAL A 33 8.72 6.33 -1.92
N MET A 34 9.62 6.76 -1.03
CA MET A 34 10.90 7.35 -1.43
C MET A 34 11.90 6.32 -1.99
N SER A 35 11.67 5.01 -1.79
CA SER A 35 12.50 3.96 -2.38
C SER A 35 12.16 3.69 -3.85
N VAL A 36 10.94 4.00 -4.29
CA VAL A 36 10.48 3.74 -5.66
C VAL A 36 10.31 5.01 -6.49
N CYS A 37 10.13 6.17 -5.86
CA CYS A 37 9.85 7.43 -6.54
C CYS A 37 10.86 8.53 -6.19
N GLY A 38 11.35 9.21 -7.21
CA GLY A 38 12.16 10.42 -7.13
C GLY A 38 11.46 11.64 -7.75
N PRO A 39 12.19 12.77 -7.90
CA PRO A 39 11.62 14.00 -8.42
C PRO A 39 11.05 13.85 -9.84
N GLY A 40 9.77 14.16 -9.96
CA GLY A 40 9.04 14.10 -11.23
C GLY A 40 8.43 12.75 -11.58
N ASP A 41 8.79 11.68 -10.89
CA ASP A 41 8.19 10.34 -11.07
C ASP A 41 6.70 10.35 -10.67
N LYS A 42 5.89 9.57 -11.38
CA LYS A 42 4.47 9.42 -11.07
C LYS A 42 4.26 8.29 -10.05
N ILE A 43 3.35 8.50 -9.12
CA ILE A 43 2.87 7.47 -8.19
C ILE A 43 1.34 7.46 -8.17
N LEU A 44 0.74 6.28 -8.35
CA LEU A 44 -0.70 6.09 -8.25
C LEU A 44 -1.10 5.94 -6.79
N VAL A 45 -1.99 6.79 -6.29
CA VAL A 45 -2.36 6.83 -4.86
C VAL A 45 -3.86 7.03 -4.67
N PRO A 46 -4.49 6.38 -3.69
CA PRO A 46 -5.87 6.69 -3.31
C PRO A 46 -6.00 8.12 -2.80
N ARG A 47 -7.15 8.76 -3.05
CA ARG A 47 -7.37 10.15 -2.59
C ARG A 47 -7.53 10.26 -1.07
N ASN A 48 -7.87 9.16 -0.39
CA ASN A 48 -8.06 9.07 1.06
C ASN A 48 -6.84 8.55 1.83
N VAL A 49 -5.64 8.74 1.28
CA VAL A 49 -4.38 8.33 1.93
C VAL A 49 -4.12 9.07 3.24
N HIS A 50 -3.37 8.42 4.13
CA HIS A 50 -2.87 9.06 5.35
C HIS A 50 -1.88 10.18 5.00
N LYS A 51 -1.77 11.20 5.88
CA LYS A 51 -0.88 12.35 5.71
C LYS A 51 0.60 11.99 5.48
N SER A 52 1.06 10.83 5.97
CA SER A 52 2.43 10.35 5.73
C SER A 52 2.73 10.12 4.25
N VAL A 53 1.76 9.64 3.47
CA VAL A 53 1.89 9.48 2.02
C VAL A 53 2.05 10.84 1.35
N MET A 54 1.26 11.84 1.75
CA MET A 54 1.40 13.21 1.23
C MET A 54 2.77 13.81 1.57
N SER A 55 3.25 13.58 2.80
CA SER A 55 4.59 14.00 3.19
C SER A 55 5.67 13.32 2.34
N ALA A 56 5.54 12.01 2.10
CA ALA A 56 6.47 11.26 1.26
C ALA A 56 6.52 11.79 -0.17
N ILE A 57 5.36 12.09 -0.77
CA ILE A 57 5.25 12.69 -2.11
C ILE A 57 5.94 14.05 -2.17
N ILE A 58 5.76 14.90 -1.15
CA ILE A 58 6.43 16.20 -1.07
C ILE A 58 7.95 16.03 -0.97
N PHE A 59 8.43 15.14 -0.08
CA PHE A 59 9.86 14.94 0.13
C PHE A 59 10.55 14.26 -1.05
N SER A 60 9.88 13.30 -1.72
CA SER A 60 10.43 12.65 -2.92
C SER A 60 10.39 13.55 -4.15
N GLY A 61 9.52 14.56 -4.18
CA GLY A 61 9.23 15.35 -5.38
C GLY A 61 8.42 14.59 -6.43
N ALA A 62 7.79 13.49 -6.06
CA ALA A 62 6.94 12.69 -6.94
C ALA A 62 5.65 13.43 -7.31
N LYS A 63 5.04 13.02 -8.42
CA LYS A 63 3.76 13.54 -8.93
C LYS A 63 2.65 12.54 -8.61
N PRO A 64 1.74 12.87 -7.69
CA PRO A 64 0.63 11.97 -7.37
C PRO A 64 -0.41 11.95 -8.49
N ILE A 65 -0.84 10.77 -8.87
CA ILE A 65 -2.01 10.50 -9.68
C ILE A 65 -3.07 9.93 -8.73
N PHE A 66 -4.10 10.72 -8.46
CA PHE A 66 -5.11 10.33 -7.48
C PHE A 66 -6.18 9.42 -8.07
N MET A 67 -6.36 8.27 -7.44
CA MET A 67 -7.51 7.39 -7.66
C MET A 67 -8.58 7.69 -6.61
N HIS A 68 -9.84 7.81 -7.05
CA HIS A 68 -10.94 8.09 -6.15
C HIS A 68 -11.53 6.78 -5.61
N PRO A 69 -11.61 6.60 -4.26
CA PRO A 69 -12.30 5.48 -3.65
C PRO A 69 -13.81 5.63 -3.86
N GLU A 70 -14.53 4.54 -3.73
CA GLU A 70 -15.98 4.58 -3.60
C GLU A 70 -16.38 5.21 -2.27
N ILE A 71 -17.48 5.95 -2.28
CA ILE A 71 -18.06 6.59 -1.08
C ILE A 71 -19.38 5.92 -0.77
N ASP A 72 -19.57 5.46 0.46
CA ASP A 72 -20.84 4.98 0.92
C ASP A 72 -21.86 6.14 0.91
N PRO A 73 -22.96 6.02 0.15
CA PRO A 73 -23.92 7.13 -0.02
C PRO A 73 -24.73 7.44 1.25
N LYS A 74 -24.80 6.52 2.22
CA LYS A 74 -25.56 6.70 3.46
C LYS A 74 -24.68 7.23 4.58
N LEU A 75 -23.48 6.68 4.71
CA LEU A 75 -22.56 6.98 5.80
C LEU A 75 -21.54 8.07 5.44
N GLY A 76 -21.34 8.36 4.15
CA GLY A 76 -20.34 9.33 3.68
C GLY A 76 -18.91 8.91 3.94
N ILE A 77 -18.65 7.61 4.15
CA ILE A 77 -17.32 7.07 4.42
C ILE A 77 -16.69 6.50 3.13
N SER A 78 -15.37 6.55 3.05
CA SER A 78 -14.62 5.99 1.93
C SER A 78 -14.45 4.49 2.08
N HIS A 79 -14.78 3.76 1.03
CA HIS A 79 -14.39 2.37 0.84
C HIS A 79 -12.95 2.26 0.32
N GLY A 80 -12.50 1.06 -0.05
CA GLY A 80 -11.26 0.85 -0.80
C GLY A 80 -11.35 1.38 -2.24
N ILE A 81 -10.20 1.38 -2.92
CA ILE A 81 -10.18 1.60 -4.37
C ILE A 81 -10.68 0.35 -5.09
N THR A 82 -11.34 0.54 -6.22
CA THR A 82 -11.81 -0.56 -7.06
C THR A 82 -10.78 -0.97 -8.09
N ILE A 83 -10.84 -2.22 -8.54
CA ILE A 83 -10.00 -2.72 -9.64
C ILE A 83 -10.17 -1.90 -10.91
N GLN A 84 -11.40 -1.39 -11.18
CA GLN A 84 -11.69 -0.54 -12.34
C GLN A 84 -10.97 0.81 -12.24
N SER A 85 -10.93 1.41 -11.04
CA SER A 85 -10.22 2.66 -10.79
C SER A 85 -8.71 2.49 -11.00
N VAL A 86 -8.15 1.37 -10.50
CA VAL A 86 -6.74 1.01 -10.69
C VAL A 86 -6.42 0.78 -12.16
N LYS A 87 -7.24 -0.02 -12.87
CA LYS A 87 -7.07 -0.30 -14.30
C LYS A 87 -7.02 0.97 -15.13
N LYS A 88 -7.98 1.87 -14.92
CA LYS A 88 -8.01 3.16 -15.62
C LYS A 88 -6.73 3.97 -15.35
N ALA A 89 -6.29 4.04 -14.10
CA ALA A 89 -5.09 4.79 -13.74
C ALA A 89 -3.82 4.20 -14.39
N LEU A 90 -3.70 2.88 -14.45
CA LEU A 90 -2.59 2.18 -15.10
C LEU A 90 -2.58 2.38 -16.62
N GLU A 91 -3.75 2.31 -17.26
CA GLU A 91 -3.88 2.56 -18.72
C GLU A 91 -3.49 4.00 -19.10
N GLU A 92 -3.85 4.99 -18.27
CA GLU A 92 -3.54 6.41 -18.51
C GLU A 92 -2.11 6.79 -18.08
N HIS A 93 -1.50 6.03 -17.17
CA HIS A 93 -0.22 6.35 -16.55
C HIS A 93 0.68 5.10 -16.37
N SER A 94 0.89 4.36 -17.45
CA SER A 94 1.75 3.16 -17.46
C SER A 94 3.24 3.44 -17.16
N ASP A 95 3.63 4.71 -17.13
CA ASP A 95 4.96 5.19 -16.75
C ASP A 95 5.11 5.46 -15.23
N ALA A 96 4.07 5.18 -14.43
CA ALA A 96 4.16 5.31 -12.98
C ALA A 96 5.22 4.39 -12.37
N LYS A 97 5.85 4.84 -11.28
CA LYS A 97 6.91 4.10 -10.59
C LYS A 97 6.43 3.32 -9.36
N GLY A 98 5.17 3.47 -9.00
CA GLY A 98 4.56 2.72 -7.91
C GLY A 98 3.06 2.93 -7.84
N LEU A 99 2.38 1.95 -7.27
CA LEU A 99 0.98 1.99 -6.90
C LEU A 99 0.88 1.81 -5.39
N LEU A 100 0.27 2.77 -4.69
CA LEU A 100 0.00 2.64 -3.26
C LEU A 100 -1.46 2.25 -3.04
N VAL A 101 -1.69 1.29 -2.15
CA VAL A 101 -3.01 0.81 -1.73
C VAL A 101 -3.12 0.91 -0.21
N ILE A 102 -4.30 1.22 0.31
CA ILE A 102 -4.62 1.13 1.74
C ILE A 102 -5.42 -0.15 1.96
N ASN A 103 -4.96 -1.04 2.82
CA ASN A 103 -5.63 -2.32 3.09
C ASN A 103 -5.40 -2.83 4.52
N PRO A 104 -6.42 -2.79 5.39
CA PRO A 104 -7.75 -2.21 5.17
C PRO A 104 -7.73 -0.68 5.29
N THR A 105 -8.82 -0.04 4.86
CA THR A 105 -9.05 1.38 5.14
C THR A 105 -9.29 1.62 6.63
N TYR A 106 -9.27 2.89 7.06
CA TYR A 106 -9.60 3.27 8.45
C TYR A 106 -10.97 2.74 8.92
N PHE A 107 -11.91 2.58 8.00
CA PHE A 107 -13.26 2.07 8.29
C PHE A 107 -13.39 0.54 8.16
N GLY A 108 -12.29 -0.18 7.96
CA GLY A 108 -12.25 -1.64 7.89
C GLY A 108 -12.62 -2.24 6.53
N PHE A 109 -12.68 -1.45 5.47
CA PHE A 109 -12.89 -1.98 4.11
C PHE A 109 -11.58 -2.48 3.52
N ALA A 110 -11.56 -3.75 3.14
CA ALA A 110 -10.44 -4.35 2.40
C ALA A 110 -10.64 -4.17 0.89
N ALA A 111 -9.53 -4.02 0.17
CA ALA A 111 -9.50 -4.04 -1.29
C ALA A 111 -9.37 -5.49 -1.81
N ASP A 112 -9.71 -5.71 -3.08
CA ASP A 112 -9.37 -6.94 -3.79
C ASP A 112 -7.88 -6.88 -4.17
N LEU A 113 -7.04 -7.09 -3.13
CA LEU A 113 -5.62 -6.77 -3.20
C LEU A 113 -4.88 -7.70 -4.17
N GLU A 114 -5.27 -8.98 -4.24
CA GLU A 114 -4.66 -9.93 -5.15
C GLU A 114 -4.83 -9.50 -6.62
N GLN A 115 -6.05 -9.16 -7.02
CA GLN A 115 -6.31 -8.70 -8.39
C GLN A 115 -5.60 -7.37 -8.70
N ILE A 116 -5.53 -6.46 -7.72
CA ILE A 116 -4.82 -5.19 -7.87
C ILE A 116 -3.33 -5.42 -8.09
N VAL A 117 -2.71 -6.30 -7.29
CA VAL A 117 -1.28 -6.64 -7.41
C VAL A 117 -0.99 -7.27 -8.77
N GLN A 118 -1.76 -8.31 -9.16
CA GLN A 118 -1.60 -8.96 -10.46
C GLN A 118 -1.72 -7.97 -11.62
N LEU A 119 -2.69 -7.05 -11.54
CA LEU A 119 -2.88 -6.03 -12.57
C LEU A 119 -1.70 -5.05 -12.62
N ALA A 120 -1.23 -4.53 -11.49
CA ALA A 120 -0.10 -3.61 -11.43
C ALA A 120 1.19 -4.25 -11.95
N HIS A 121 1.44 -5.50 -11.57
CA HIS A 121 2.60 -6.26 -12.03
C HIS A 121 2.57 -6.53 -13.55
N SER A 122 1.37 -6.62 -14.17
CA SER A 122 1.27 -6.72 -15.63
C SER A 122 1.75 -5.45 -16.38
N TYR A 123 1.94 -4.35 -15.65
CA TYR A 123 2.51 -3.08 -16.12
C TYR A 123 3.94 -2.84 -15.60
N ASP A 124 4.57 -3.83 -14.94
CA ASP A 124 5.86 -3.71 -14.27
C ASP A 124 5.87 -2.61 -13.17
N ILE A 125 4.74 -2.37 -12.53
CA ILE A 125 4.60 -1.35 -11.48
C ILE A 125 4.52 -2.03 -10.10
N PRO A 126 5.45 -1.72 -9.17
CA PRO A 126 5.43 -2.28 -7.83
C PRO A 126 4.26 -1.75 -6.99
N VAL A 127 3.74 -2.61 -6.11
CA VAL A 127 2.62 -2.30 -5.22
C VAL A 127 3.11 -2.12 -3.79
N LEU A 128 2.81 -0.94 -3.23
CA LEU A 128 3.08 -0.52 -1.87
C LEU A 128 1.78 -0.57 -1.07
N VAL A 129 1.74 -1.24 0.07
CA VAL A 129 0.52 -1.35 0.87
C VAL A 129 0.67 -0.66 2.22
N ASP A 130 -0.21 0.32 2.46
CA ASP A 130 -0.44 0.85 3.80
C ASP A 130 -1.38 -0.11 4.55
N GLU A 131 -0.79 -0.97 5.37
CA GLU A 131 -1.46 -2.00 6.16
C GLU A 131 -1.45 -1.64 7.67
N ALA A 132 -1.38 -0.33 7.99
CA ALA A 132 -1.29 0.15 9.37
C ALA A 132 -2.42 -0.38 10.27
N HIS A 133 -3.60 -0.64 9.72
CA HIS A 133 -4.76 -1.18 10.45
C HIS A 133 -4.95 -2.68 10.23
N GLY A 134 -4.06 -3.35 9.49
CA GLY A 134 -4.24 -4.72 9.00
C GLY A 134 -3.31 -5.77 9.60
N VAL A 135 -2.53 -5.47 10.63
CA VAL A 135 -1.54 -6.39 11.20
C VAL A 135 -2.09 -7.78 11.52
N HIS A 136 -3.36 -7.87 11.91
CA HIS A 136 -4.03 -9.10 12.31
C HIS A 136 -4.55 -9.95 11.15
N ILE A 137 -4.77 -9.37 9.96
CA ILE A 137 -5.41 -10.09 8.85
C ILE A 137 -4.56 -11.25 8.32
N HIS A 138 -3.26 -11.15 8.38
CA HIS A 138 -2.35 -12.23 7.96
C HIS A 138 -2.54 -13.53 8.75
N PHE A 139 -3.04 -13.46 9.97
CA PHE A 139 -3.04 -14.58 10.92
C PHE A 139 -4.38 -15.31 11.05
N HIS A 140 -5.35 -15.08 10.16
CA HIS A 140 -6.63 -15.75 10.20
C HIS A 140 -7.25 -15.93 8.81
N ASP A 141 -7.56 -17.19 8.46
CA ASP A 141 -7.99 -17.59 7.10
C ASP A 141 -9.36 -17.01 6.68
N GLU A 142 -10.21 -16.61 7.63
CA GLU A 142 -11.50 -15.98 7.33
C GLU A 142 -11.40 -14.46 7.07
N LEU A 143 -10.21 -13.88 7.26
CA LEU A 143 -9.95 -12.48 6.98
C LEU A 143 -9.48 -12.29 5.54
N PRO A 144 -9.56 -11.07 4.98
CA PRO A 144 -9.02 -10.77 3.66
C PRO A 144 -7.52 -11.07 3.58
N MET A 145 -6.99 -11.24 2.37
CA MET A 145 -5.55 -11.42 2.18
C MET A 145 -4.76 -10.21 2.69
N SER A 146 -3.67 -10.48 3.41
CA SER A 146 -2.67 -9.47 3.73
C SER A 146 -1.85 -9.08 2.51
N ALA A 147 -1.09 -7.99 2.60
CA ALA A 147 -0.24 -7.51 1.53
C ALA A 147 0.72 -8.59 1.01
N MET A 148 1.39 -9.29 1.92
CA MET A 148 2.36 -10.34 1.52
C MET A 148 1.67 -11.56 0.91
N GLN A 149 0.51 -11.97 1.43
CA GLN A 149 -0.27 -13.06 0.84
C GLN A 149 -0.75 -12.73 -0.58
N ALA A 150 -1.09 -11.47 -0.84
CA ALA A 150 -1.50 -10.99 -2.15
C ALA A 150 -0.33 -10.76 -3.12
N GLY A 151 0.91 -10.92 -2.68
CA GLY A 151 2.11 -10.74 -3.50
C GLY A 151 2.54 -9.29 -3.70
N ALA A 152 2.17 -8.37 -2.80
CA ALA A 152 2.63 -6.98 -2.85
C ALA A 152 4.14 -6.90 -2.60
N ASP A 153 4.79 -5.88 -3.18
CA ASP A 153 6.25 -5.72 -3.11
C ASP A 153 6.70 -5.15 -1.77
N MET A 154 5.90 -4.28 -1.16
CA MET A 154 6.19 -3.71 0.16
C MET A 154 4.90 -3.47 0.94
N ALA A 155 4.98 -3.69 2.26
CA ALA A 155 3.89 -3.36 3.19
C ALA A 155 4.43 -2.64 4.42
N ALA A 156 3.65 -1.70 4.94
CA ALA A 156 3.91 -1.07 6.23
C ALA A 156 2.76 -1.38 7.18
N THR A 157 3.07 -2.08 8.27
CA THR A 157 2.08 -2.47 9.28
C THR A 157 2.47 -1.93 10.66
N SER A 158 1.52 -1.89 11.59
CA SER A 158 1.71 -1.45 12.97
C SER A 158 1.43 -2.60 13.92
N VAL A 159 2.41 -3.00 14.69
CA VAL A 159 2.34 -4.04 15.73
C VAL A 159 2.24 -3.43 17.12
#